data_6b30203b943ea50f7d18ab10d10394e4
#
_entry.id   6b30203b943ea50f7d18ab10d10394e4
#
_cell.length_a   1.000
_cell.length_b   1.000
_cell.length_c   1.000
_cell.angle_alpha   90.00
_cell.angle_beta   90.00
_cell.angle_gamma   90.00
#
_symmetry.space_group_name_H-M   'P 1'
#
loop_
_entity.id
_entity.type
_entity.pdbx_description
1 polymer ?
#
loop_
_entity_poly.entity_id
_entity_poly.type
_entity_poly.pdbx_seq_one_letter_code
_entity_poly.pdbx_strand_id
1 'polypeptide(L)'
;MNSADALLKTLIANGLEVVFANPGTSEMHLVAAIDHHPEIRPVLGLFEGVVSGAADGYARMSGKAAANLLHLGPGLGNAFANIHNAKKARTPMLNIVGDHATYHLKYDAPLTSDLDGLAKASSDWVGRSKSPDDLSDLGAKAWQAAHKYPGQIATMLVPADSAWGETEKLGKELVSEGPLDIDNSLLTDAYNVLSSEKNTMLFIGGDCLDEESVTLAGKIATKTGCRLATDTFVIRHRRGTGLTKVEPIPYFAEMAEEHLRGVESIVFIGTKPPVSFFAYPGKKSYLSPENAELIELATPYQDGKSALYQLSEMLKTDKIDK
;
A
#
# COMPACT_ATOMS: atom_id res chain seq x y z
N MET A 1 26.78 -21.21 1.74
CA MET A 1 25.91 -20.92 2.91
C MET A 1 24.52 -21.47 2.65
N ASN A 2 23.73 -21.66 3.68
CA ASN A 2 22.32 -22.03 3.49
C ASN A 2 21.57 -20.92 2.73
N SER A 3 20.70 -21.30 1.80
CA SER A 3 20.00 -20.31 0.94
C SER A 3 18.98 -19.46 1.72
N ALA A 4 18.43 -19.95 2.84
CA ALA A 4 17.62 -19.12 3.74
C ALA A 4 18.47 -17.99 4.37
N ASP A 5 19.71 -18.26 4.81
CA ASP A 5 20.63 -17.22 5.28
C ASP A 5 20.98 -16.21 4.17
N ALA A 6 21.18 -16.71 2.94
CA ALA A 6 21.46 -15.85 1.78
C ALA A 6 20.26 -14.94 1.45
N LEU A 7 19.04 -15.46 1.54
CA LEU A 7 17.81 -14.67 1.39
C LEU A 7 17.73 -13.57 2.45
N LEU A 8 17.92 -13.91 3.74
CA LEU A 8 17.82 -12.93 4.83
C LEU A 8 18.89 -11.83 4.70
N LYS A 9 20.14 -12.18 4.40
CA LYS A 9 21.21 -11.20 4.12
C LYS A 9 20.81 -10.25 2.99
N THR A 10 20.22 -10.79 1.93
CA THR A 10 19.74 -9.99 0.79
C THR A 10 18.62 -9.04 1.20
N LEU A 11 17.63 -9.52 1.96
CA LEU A 11 16.51 -8.69 2.41
C LEU A 11 16.96 -7.62 3.41
N ILE A 12 17.90 -7.93 4.30
CA ILE A 12 18.52 -6.95 5.22
C ILE A 12 19.25 -5.86 4.43
N ALA A 13 20.07 -6.22 3.46
CA ALA A 13 20.75 -5.26 2.60
C ALA A 13 19.77 -4.35 1.83
N ASN A 14 18.57 -4.86 1.52
CA ASN A 14 17.48 -4.10 0.92
C ASN A 14 16.59 -3.35 1.94
N GLY A 15 16.90 -3.41 3.25
CA GLY A 15 16.23 -2.61 4.29
C GLY A 15 15.11 -3.33 5.07
N LEU A 16 15.05 -4.67 5.05
CA LEU A 16 14.15 -5.41 5.92
C LEU A 16 14.61 -5.31 7.39
N GLU A 17 13.72 -4.84 8.27
CA GLU A 17 13.99 -4.68 9.71
C GLU A 17 13.10 -5.57 10.59
N VAL A 18 11.90 -5.91 10.13
CA VAL A 18 10.88 -6.61 10.94
C VAL A 18 10.23 -7.74 10.14
N VAL A 19 10.13 -8.91 10.78
CA VAL A 19 9.37 -10.07 10.27
C VAL A 19 8.31 -10.45 11.28
N PHE A 20 7.05 -10.38 10.89
CA PHE A 20 5.94 -10.96 11.65
C PHE A 20 5.74 -12.41 11.19
N ALA A 21 5.66 -13.35 12.12
CA ALA A 21 5.72 -14.76 11.76
C ALA A 21 4.69 -15.63 12.51
N ASN A 22 4.09 -16.55 11.79
CA ASN A 22 3.46 -17.77 12.34
C ASN A 22 3.92 -18.94 11.46
N PRO A 23 5.14 -19.47 11.73
CA PRO A 23 5.76 -20.50 10.90
C PRO A 23 5.32 -21.90 11.29
N GLY A 24 5.46 -22.83 10.34
CA GLY A 24 5.38 -24.25 10.58
C GLY A 24 6.66 -24.99 10.15
N THR A 25 6.56 -26.29 9.95
CA THR A 25 7.71 -27.17 9.67
C THR A 25 8.42 -26.81 8.36
N SER A 26 7.70 -26.34 7.34
CA SER A 26 8.28 -25.97 6.04
C SER A 26 9.16 -24.72 6.11
N GLU A 27 8.97 -23.89 7.12
CA GLU A 27 9.69 -22.63 7.29
C GLU A 27 10.85 -22.70 8.29
N MET A 28 11.16 -23.87 8.87
CA MET A 28 12.18 -24.00 9.92
C MET A 28 13.57 -23.49 9.51
N HIS A 29 13.95 -23.63 8.25
CA HIS A 29 15.24 -23.08 7.76
C HIS A 29 15.24 -21.56 7.72
N LEU A 30 14.09 -20.95 7.39
CA LEU A 30 13.92 -19.49 7.44
C LEU A 30 13.88 -18.99 8.89
N VAL A 31 13.26 -19.73 9.81
CA VAL A 31 13.27 -19.41 11.25
C VAL A 31 14.68 -19.46 11.82
N ALA A 32 15.44 -20.53 11.49
CA ALA A 32 16.84 -20.64 11.91
C ALA A 32 17.70 -19.51 11.32
N ALA A 33 17.48 -19.14 10.05
CA ALA A 33 18.17 -18.01 9.44
C ALA A 33 17.82 -16.68 10.14
N ILE A 34 16.58 -16.45 10.54
CA ILE A 34 16.18 -15.25 11.30
C ILE A 34 16.94 -15.20 12.63
N ASP A 35 17.10 -16.32 13.33
CA ASP A 35 17.83 -16.38 14.60
C ASP A 35 19.33 -16.05 14.45
N HIS A 36 19.92 -16.29 13.28
CA HIS A 36 21.30 -15.94 12.95
C HIS A 36 21.51 -14.44 12.63
N HIS A 37 20.43 -13.68 12.41
CA HIS A 37 20.47 -12.29 11.96
C HIS A 37 19.81 -11.33 12.96
N PRO A 38 20.56 -10.86 13.98
CA PRO A 38 20.03 -9.97 15.02
C PRO A 38 19.58 -8.58 14.50
N GLU A 39 19.89 -8.24 13.25
CA GLU A 39 19.44 -7.03 12.59
C GLU A 39 17.94 -7.07 12.29
N ILE A 40 17.34 -8.27 12.19
CA ILE A 40 15.92 -8.46 11.99
C ILE A 40 15.24 -8.64 13.34
N ARG A 41 14.19 -7.90 13.57
CA ARG A 41 13.29 -8.11 14.70
C ARG A 41 12.18 -9.11 14.33
N PRO A 42 12.23 -10.37 14.80
CA PRO A 42 11.13 -11.29 14.65
C PRO A 42 10.02 -11.00 15.69
N VAL A 43 8.78 -11.09 15.24
CA VAL A 43 7.59 -10.94 16.10
C VAL A 43 6.67 -12.13 15.85
N LEU A 44 6.55 -13.01 16.86
CA LEU A 44 5.66 -14.16 16.78
C LEU A 44 4.20 -13.73 16.95
N GLY A 45 3.35 -14.09 15.99
CA GLY A 45 1.90 -14.06 16.11
C GLY A 45 1.35 -15.47 16.31
N LEU A 46 0.28 -15.60 17.07
CA LEU A 46 -0.36 -16.91 17.34
C LEU A 46 -1.44 -17.26 16.30
N PHE A 47 -1.63 -16.40 15.30
CA PHE A 47 -2.56 -16.56 14.19
C PHE A 47 -2.11 -15.67 13.02
N GLU A 48 -2.14 -16.16 11.80
CA GLU A 48 -1.60 -15.46 10.64
C GLU A 48 -2.39 -14.20 10.27
N GLY A 49 -3.67 -14.13 10.65
CA GLY A 49 -4.45 -12.89 10.57
C GLY A 49 -3.86 -11.79 11.45
N VAL A 50 -3.37 -12.13 12.66
CA VAL A 50 -2.66 -11.18 13.53
C VAL A 50 -1.32 -10.78 12.91
N VAL A 51 -0.59 -11.74 12.34
CA VAL A 51 0.69 -11.52 11.66
C VAL A 51 0.53 -10.49 10.53
N SER A 52 -0.38 -10.74 9.61
CA SER A 52 -0.62 -9.86 8.46
C SER A 52 -1.21 -8.50 8.85
N GLY A 53 -2.08 -8.47 9.88
CA GLY A 53 -2.61 -7.21 10.42
C GLY A 53 -1.53 -6.38 11.12
N ALA A 54 -0.58 -7.02 11.81
CA ALA A 54 0.54 -6.33 12.44
C ALA A 54 1.51 -5.74 11.39
N ALA A 55 1.80 -6.47 10.32
CA ALA A 55 2.61 -5.97 9.21
C ALA A 55 1.95 -4.77 8.51
N ASP A 56 0.63 -4.82 8.26
CA ASP A 56 -0.14 -3.70 7.70
C ASP A 56 -0.06 -2.47 8.63
N GLY A 57 -0.33 -2.64 9.91
CA GLY A 57 -0.25 -1.56 10.90
C GLY A 57 1.16 -0.97 11.03
N TYR A 58 2.18 -1.83 11.05
CA TYR A 58 3.58 -1.38 11.09
C TYR A 58 3.92 -0.51 9.88
N ALA A 59 3.60 -0.97 8.68
CA ALA A 59 3.93 -0.24 7.47
C ALA A 59 3.20 1.11 7.39
N ARG A 60 1.92 1.16 7.74
CA ARG A 60 1.15 2.42 7.78
C ARG A 60 1.72 3.43 8.78
N MET A 61 2.22 2.95 9.93
CA MET A 61 2.68 3.85 10.99
C MET A 61 4.15 4.24 10.86
N SER A 62 5.02 3.31 10.43
CA SER A 62 6.46 3.57 10.26
C SER A 62 6.82 4.17 8.90
N GLY A 63 6.00 3.94 7.86
CA GLY A 63 6.35 4.23 6.47
C GLY A 63 7.34 3.23 5.85
N LYS A 64 7.60 2.10 6.54
CA LYS A 64 8.53 1.05 6.10
C LYS A 64 7.76 -0.26 5.89
N ALA A 65 8.08 -1.01 4.83
CA ALA A 65 7.53 -2.34 4.66
C ALA A 65 7.97 -3.30 5.77
N ALA A 66 7.14 -4.31 6.04
CA ALA A 66 7.50 -5.48 6.85
C ALA A 66 7.32 -6.75 6.03
N ALA A 67 7.96 -7.83 6.47
CA ALA A 67 7.69 -9.15 5.93
C ALA A 67 6.79 -9.97 6.86
N ASN A 68 5.95 -10.81 6.26
CA ASN A 68 5.24 -11.90 6.92
C ASN A 68 5.92 -13.23 6.59
N LEU A 69 6.06 -14.13 7.55
CA LEU A 69 6.44 -15.52 7.35
C LEU A 69 5.23 -16.41 7.67
N LEU A 70 4.68 -17.07 6.64
CA LEU A 70 3.40 -17.76 6.68
C LEU A 70 3.55 -19.24 6.29
N HIS A 71 2.74 -20.11 6.94
CA HIS A 71 2.81 -21.55 6.77
C HIS A 71 1.86 -22.05 5.68
N LEU A 72 2.40 -22.34 4.50
CA LEU A 72 1.71 -22.97 3.38
C LEU A 72 0.33 -22.33 3.04
N GLY A 73 -0.58 -23.11 2.46
CA GLY A 73 -1.92 -22.69 2.10
C GLY A 73 -2.77 -22.25 3.30
N PRO A 74 -2.83 -23.01 4.40
CA PRO A 74 -3.55 -22.59 5.60
C PRO A 74 -3.08 -21.23 6.14
N GLY A 75 -1.77 -21.00 6.21
CA GLY A 75 -1.20 -19.75 6.70
C GLY A 75 -1.53 -18.56 5.80
N LEU A 76 -1.36 -18.71 4.49
CA LEU A 76 -1.75 -17.66 3.53
C LEU A 76 -3.27 -17.43 3.54
N GLY A 77 -4.07 -18.49 3.64
CA GLY A 77 -5.53 -18.42 3.73
C GLY A 77 -5.99 -17.66 4.97
N ASN A 78 -5.41 -17.94 6.15
CA ASN A 78 -5.72 -17.21 7.39
C ASN A 78 -5.31 -15.73 7.33
N ALA A 79 -4.24 -15.40 6.65
CA ALA A 79 -3.75 -14.03 6.48
C ALA A 79 -4.57 -13.21 5.47
N PHE A 80 -5.33 -13.86 4.58
CA PHE A 80 -5.94 -13.31 3.37
C PHE A 80 -6.76 -12.03 3.63
N ALA A 81 -7.60 -12.01 4.66
CA ALA A 81 -8.48 -10.88 4.93
C ALA A 81 -7.71 -9.58 5.18
N ASN A 82 -6.64 -9.65 5.98
CA ASN A 82 -5.81 -8.48 6.26
C ASN A 82 -4.88 -8.12 5.09
N ILE A 83 -4.39 -9.11 4.34
CA ILE A 83 -3.65 -8.87 3.09
C ILE A 83 -4.56 -8.14 2.08
N HIS A 84 -5.85 -8.55 1.97
CA HIS A 84 -6.81 -7.83 1.13
C HIS A 84 -6.96 -6.36 1.56
N ASN A 85 -7.09 -6.09 2.86
CA ASN A 85 -7.20 -4.73 3.38
C ASN A 85 -5.91 -3.92 3.12
N ALA A 86 -4.74 -4.51 3.34
CA ALA A 86 -3.44 -3.91 3.05
C ALA A 86 -3.30 -3.58 1.55
N LYS A 87 -3.73 -4.50 0.66
CA LYS A 87 -3.78 -4.27 -0.79
C LYS A 87 -4.65 -3.06 -1.16
N LYS A 88 -5.85 -2.97 -0.60
CA LYS A 88 -6.75 -1.81 -0.81
C LYS A 88 -6.15 -0.51 -0.28
N ALA A 89 -5.39 -0.59 0.78
CA ALA A 89 -4.66 0.54 1.36
C ALA A 89 -3.32 0.84 0.65
N ARG A 90 -2.90 0.04 -0.32
CA ARG A 90 -1.59 0.16 -0.97
C ARG A 90 -0.44 0.14 0.04
N THR A 91 -0.58 -0.68 1.06
CA THR A 91 0.45 -0.86 2.08
C THR A 91 1.58 -1.71 1.51
N PRO A 92 2.85 -1.29 1.56
CA PRO A 92 3.96 -2.12 1.13
C PRO A 92 4.14 -3.31 2.08
N MET A 93 4.07 -4.53 1.55
CA MET A 93 4.12 -5.76 2.34
C MET A 93 4.76 -6.89 1.55
N LEU A 94 5.72 -7.59 2.15
CA LEU A 94 6.29 -8.84 1.62
C LEU A 94 5.72 -10.03 2.38
N ASN A 95 5.07 -10.97 1.67
CA ASN A 95 4.70 -12.27 2.23
C ASN A 95 5.72 -13.32 1.77
N ILE A 96 6.38 -13.96 2.72
CA ILE A 96 7.23 -15.12 2.53
C ILE A 96 6.41 -16.32 2.95
N VAL A 97 6.00 -17.14 1.98
CA VAL A 97 5.13 -18.29 2.21
C VAL A 97 5.90 -19.57 1.93
N GLY A 98 6.10 -20.38 2.95
CA GLY A 98 6.71 -21.70 2.77
C GLY A 98 5.84 -22.62 1.93
N ASP A 99 6.47 -23.58 1.27
CA ASP A 99 5.79 -24.63 0.53
C ASP A 99 6.48 -25.97 0.77
N HIS A 100 5.81 -27.06 0.44
CA HIS A 100 6.43 -28.38 0.41
C HIS A 100 7.64 -28.39 -0.51
N ALA A 101 8.62 -29.25 -0.21
CA ALA A 101 9.72 -29.52 -1.12
C ALA A 101 9.17 -29.92 -2.51
N THR A 102 9.80 -29.44 -3.57
CA THR A 102 9.31 -29.62 -4.96
C THR A 102 9.04 -31.07 -5.32
N TYR A 103 9.92 -31.98 -4.89
CA TYR A 103 9.77 -33.44 -5.13
C TYR A 103 8.64 -34.09 -4.32
N HIS A 104 8.14 -33.38 -3.25
CA HIS A 104 7.11 -33.90 -2.35
C HIS A 104 5.69 -33.55 -2.81
N LEU A 105 5.50 -32.49 -3.58
CA LEU A 105 4.18 -32.00 -4.05
C LEU A 105 3.34 -33.08 -4.75
N LYS A 106 3.99 -33.97 -5.51
CA LYS A 106 3.32 -35.06 -6.25
C LYS A 106 2.59 -36.10 -5.37
N TYR A 107 2.87 -36.09 -4.06
CA TYR A 107 2.26 -37.06 -3.12
C TYR A 107 1.00 -36.50 -2.44
N ASP A 108 0.60 -35.24 -2.77
CA ASP A 108 -0.59 -34.60 -2.22
C ASP A 108 -0.67 -34.70 -0.69
N ALA A 109 0.40 -34.28 -0.03
CA ALA A 109 0.49 -34.29 1.43
C ALA A 109 -0.64 -33.44 2.06
N PRO A 110 -1.02 -33.69 3.34
CA PRO A 110 -2.21 -33.09 3.98
C PRO A 110 -2.32 -31.56 3.90
N LEU A 111 -1.22 -30.83 3.73
CA LEU A 111 -1.20 -29.37 3.61
C LEU A 111 -0.91 -28.88 2.18
N THR A 112 -0.86 -29.77 1.20
CA THR A 112 -0.71 -29.37 -0.21
C THR A 112 -1.92 -28.53 -0.63
N SER A 113 -1.66 -27.39 -1.26
CA SER A 113 -2.68 -26.42 -1.65
C SER A 113 -2.31 -25.73 -2.95
N ASP A 114 -3.28 -25.15 -3.65
CA ASP A 114 -3.02 -24.24 -4.78
C ASP A 114 -2.52 -22.89 -4.24
N LEU A 115 -1.26 -22.86 -3.81
CA LEU A 115 -0.61 -21.63 -3.30
C LEU A 115 -0.50 -20.55 -4.37
N ASP A 116 -0.27 -20.89 -5.61
CA ASP A 116 -0.18 -19.94 -6.72
C ASP A 116 -1.52 -19.21 -6.93
N GLY A 117 -2.63 -19.94 -6.88
CA GLY A 117 -3.98 -19.40 -6.95
C GLY A 117 -4.29 -18.44 -5.78
N LEU A 118 -4.01 -18.87 -4.54
CA LEU A 118 -4.18 -18.06 -3.34
C LEU A 118 -3.32 -16.78 -3.37
N ALA A 119 -2.04 -16.92 -3.76
CA ALA A 119 -1.13 -15.79 -3.85
C ALA A 119 -1.56 -14.78 -4.91
N LYS A 120 -1.96 -15.23 -6.11
CA LYS A 120 -2.45 -14.36 -7.20
C LYS A 120 -3.71 -13.60 -6.81
N ALA A 121 -4.62 -14.20 -6.04
CA ALA A 121 -5.83 -13.55 -5.60
C ALA A 121 -5.57 -12.41 -4.58
N SER A 122 -4.54 -12.55 -3.75
CA SER A 122 -4.23 -11.62 -2.66
C SER A 122 -3.15 -10.59 -3.00
N SER A 123 -2.31 -10.82 -4.00
CA SER A 123 -1.09 -10.05 -4.23
C SER A 123 -1.10 -9.32 -5.57
N ASP A 124 -0.25 -8.31 -5.70
CA ASP A 124 0.01 -7.56 -6.92
C ASP A 124 1.20 -8.15 -7.68
N TRP A 125 2.14 -8.75 -6.93
CA TRP A 125 3.29 -9.46 -7.46
C TRP A 125 3.40 -10.83 -6.79
N VAL A 126 3.68 -11.86 -7.59
CA VAL A 126 3.88 -13.24 -7.11
C VAL A 126 5.10 -13.84 -7.79
N GLY A 127 5.98 -14.45 -7.01
CA GLY A 127 7.10 -15.22 -7.49
C GLY A 127 7.29 -16.52 -6.70
N ARG A 128 7.77 -17.58 -7.38
CA ARG A 128 8.07 -18.89 -6.78
C ARG A 128 9.53 -19.20 -6.99
N SER A 129 10.25 -19.58 -5.94
CA SER A 129 11.61 -20.07 -6.04
C SER A 129 11.64 -21.45 -6.72
N LYS A 130 12.65 -21.66 -7.54
CA LYS A 130 12.85 -22.90 -8.31
C LYS A 130 14.08 -23.69 -7.83
N SER A 131 14.94 -23.03 -7.07
CA SER A 131 16.20 -23.63 -6.58
C SER A 131 16.79 -22.77 -5.45
N PRO A 132 17.75 -23.32 -4.68
CA PRO A 132 18.52 -22.53 -3.71
C PRO A 132 19.22 -21.31 -4.33
N ASP A 133 19.63 -21.42 -5.57
CA ASP A 133 20.41 -20.40 -6.28
C ASP A 133 19.59 -19.19 -6.74
N ASP A 134 18.28 -19.31 -6.86
CA ASP A 134 17.42 -18.19 -7.28
C ASP A 134 16.71 -17.50 -6.12
N LEU A 135 16.73 -18.09 -4.92
CA LEU A 135 15.94 -17.64 -3.77
C LEU A 135 16.27 -16.21 -3.35
N SER A 136 17.54 -15.85 -3.30
CA SER A 136 17.99 -14.51 -2.91
C SER A 136 17.60 -13.45 -3.94
N ASP A 137 17.77 -13.73 -5.24
CA ASP A 137 17.36 -12.82 -6.32
C ASP A 137 15.83 -12.65 -6.35
N LEU A 138 15.08 -13.72 -6.09
CA LEU A 138 13.62 -13.67 -5.96
C LEU A 138 13.22 -12.78 -4.79
N GLY A 139 13.89 -12.91 -3.64
CA GLY A 139 13.67 -12.07 -2.46
C GLY A 139 13.90 -10.59 -2.73
N ALA A 140 15.01 -10.25 -3.39
CA ALA A 140 15.29 -8.87 -3.78
C ALA A 140 14.20 -8.30 -4.71
N LYS A 141 13.76 -9.05 -5.72
CA LYS A 141 12.67 -8.65 -6.63
C LYS A 141 11.33 -8.51 -5.91
N ALA A 142 11.02 -9.42 -4.98
CA ALA A 142 9.80 -9.35 -4.19
C ALA A 142 9.78 -8.11 -3.29
N TRP A 143 10.91 -7.81 -2.65
CA TRP A 143 11.06 -6.60 -1.83
C TRP A 143 10.95 -5.32 -2.66
N GLN A 144 11.62 -5.26 -3.81
CA GLN A 144 11.47 -4.16 -4.76
C GLN A 144 10.02 -3.99 -5.21
N ALA A 145 9.34 -5.09 -5.55
CA ALA A 145 7.94 -5.06 -5.96
C ALA A 145 7.05 -4.51 -4.84
N ALA A 146 7.26 -4.94 -3.58
CA ALA A 146 6.49 -4.40 -2.44
C ALA A 146 6.62 -2.88 -2.30
N HIS A 147 7.79 -2.33 -2.62
CA HIS A 147 8.07 -0.89 -2.53
C HIS A 147 7.74 -0.09 -3.78
N LYS A 148 7.21 -0.72 -4.83
CA LYS A 148 6.75 0.02 -6.01
C LYS A 148 5.66 1.02 -5.60
N TYR A 149 5.90 2.32 -5.85
CA TYR A 149 4.99 3.38 -5.41
C TYR A 149 3.54 3.17 -5.90
N PRO A 150 2.55 3.41 -5.03
CA PRO A 150 2.60 3.88 -3.63
C PRO A 150 2.84 2.80 -2.58
N GLY A 151 3.05 1.58 -2.97
CA GLY A 151 3.19 0.37 -2.18
C GLY A 151 2.21 -0.70 -2.68
N GLN A 152 2.61 -1.96 -2.59
CA GLN A 152 1.79 -3.08 -3.01
C GLN A 152 2.11 -4.35 -2.24
N ILE A 153 1.31 -5.39 -2.46
CA ILE A 153 1.52 -6.70 -1.85
C ILE A 153 2.38 -7.55 -2.78
N ALA A 154 3.55 -7.94 -2.29
CA ALA A 154 4.39 -8.94 -2.94
C ALA A 154 4.37 -10.26 -2.16
N THR A 155 4.16 -11.38 -2.84
CA THR A 155 4.21 -12.71 -2.24
C THR A 155 5.22 -13.58 -2.95
N MET A 156 6.19 -14.09 -2.19
CA MET A 156 7.13 -15.10 -2.64
C MET A 156 6.78 -16.45 -2.04
N LEU A 157 6.72 -17.48 -2.91
CA LEU A 157 6.50 -18.87 -2.53
C LEU A 157 7.85 -19.57 -2.46
N VAL A 158 8.12 -20.17 -1.32
CA VAL A 158 9.44 -20.75 -0.99
C VAL A 158 9.31 -22.23 -0.73
N PRO A 159 9.55 -23.11 -1.72
CA PRO A 159 9.67 -24.54 -1.48
C PRO A 159 10.76 -24.84 -0.46
N ALA A 160 10.51 -25.79 0.43
CA ALA A 160 11.42 -26.14 1.52
C ALA A 160 12.82 -26.53 1.01
N ASP A 161 12.92 -27.24 -0.12
CA ASP A 161 14.19 -27.63 -0.74
C ASP A 161 14.95 -26.41 -1.34
N SER A 162 14.25 -25.36 -1.75
CA SER A 162 14.90 -24.08 -2.08
C SER A 162 15.48 -23.39 -0.84
N ALA A 163 14.83 -23.52 0.32
CA ALA A 163 15.28 -22.85 1.56
C ALA A 163 16.43 -23.57 2.26
N TRP A 164 16.45 -24.91 2.30
CA TRP A 164 17.50 -25.65 2.99
C TRP A 164 18.73 -25.97 2.14
N GLY A 165 18.68 -25.76 0.84
CA GLY A 165 19.80 -25.99 -0.04
C GLY A 165 20.96 -25.03 0.19
N GLU A 166 22.12 -25.36 -0.35
CA GLU A 166 23.29 -24.49 -0.28
C GLU A 166 23.40 -23.60 -1.51
N THR A 167 23.89 -22.38 -1.33
CA THR A 167 24.19 -21.43 -2.39
C THR A 167 25.35 -20.51 -2.01
N GLU A 168 26.03 -19.98 -3.02
CA GLU A 168 27.00 -18.88 -2.85
C GLU A 168 26.44 -17.53 -3.36
N LYS A 169 25.19 -17.54 -3.87
CA LYS A 169 24.57 -16.37 -4.49
C LYS A 169 23.84 -15.52 -3.46
N LEU A 170 24.09 -14.22 -3.54
CA LEU A 170 23.30 -13.18 -2.88
C LEU A 170 22.55 -12.38 -3.94
N GLY A 171 21.34 -11.97 -3.63
CA GLY A 171 20.58 -11.04 -4.44
C GLY A 171 21.16 -9.63 -4.33
N LYS A 172 20.90 -8.82 -5.35
CA LYS A 172 21.36 -7.43 -5.39
C LYS A 172 20.41 -6.50 -4.63
N GLU A 173 20.92 -5.37 -4.18
CA GLU A 173 20.06 -4.26 -3.80
C GLU A 173 19.36 -3.71 -5.02
N LEU A 174 18.05 -3.55 -4.94
CA LEU A 174 17.20 -3.08 -6.03
C LEU A 174 16.44 -1.82 -5.58
N VAL A 175 16.50 -0.79 -6.41
CA VAL A 175 15.75 0.45 -6.18
C VAL A 175 14.36 0.31 -6.78
N SER A 176 13.33 0.70 -6.03
CA SER A 176 11.96 0.74 -6.52
C SER A 176 11.69 2.01 -7.31
N GLU A 177 10.79 1.92 -8.28
CA GLU A 177 10.30 3.07 -9.02
C GLU A 177 9.50 3.98 -8.07
N GLY A 178 9.80 5.29 -8.11
CA GLY A 178 9.04 6.31 -7.39
C GLY A 178 7.68 6.60 -8.04
N PRO A 179 6.98 7.66 -7.56
CA PRO A 179 5.72 8.08 -8.15
C PRO A 179 5.93 8.53 -9.61
N LEU A 180 4.86 8.40 -10.39
CA LEU A 180 4.81 8.95 -11.74
C LEU A 180 4.66 10.47 -11.69
N ASP A 181 5.16 11.17 -12.71
CA ASP A 181 4.97 12.61 -12.85
C ASP A 181 3.49 12.96 -13.08
N ILE A 182 3.11 14.19 -12.72
CA ILE A 182 1.79 14.76 -13.00
C ILE A 182 1.78 15.44 -14.38
N ASP A 183 0.59 15.61 -14.95
CA ASP A 183 0.40 16.37 -16.18
C ASP A 183 0.28 17.87 -15.87
N ASN A 184 1.19 18.67 -16.43
CA ASN A 184 1.20 20.12 -16.25
C ASN A 184 -0.05 20.83 -16.83
N SER A 185 -0.73 20.23 -17.80
CA SER A 185 -1.99 20.77 -18.31
C SER A 185 -3.08 20.67 -17.24
N LEU A 186 -3.19 19.53 -16.56
CA LEU A 186 -4.13 19.34 -15.45
C LEU A 186 -3.81 20.24 -14.25
N LEU A 187 -2.54 20.55 -14.00
CA LEU A 187 -2.15 21.52 -12.99
C LEU A 187 -2.70 22.93 -13.30
N THR A 188 -2.62 23.34 -14.56
CA THR A 188 -3.18 24.60 -15.03
C THR A 188 -4.70 24.63 -14.89
N ASP A 189 -5.38 23.54 -15.27
CA ASP A 189 -6.83 23.42 -15.15
C ASP A 189 -7.27 23.47 -13.67
N ALA A 190 -6.57 22.77 -12.78
CA ALA A 190 -6.81 22.80 -11.35
C ALA A 190 -6.63 24.20 -10.76
N TYR A 191 -5.58 24.92 -11.17
CA TYR A 191 -5.38 26.32 -10.77
C TYR A 191 -6.53 27.22 -11.23
N ASN A 192 -6.97 27.11 -12.49
CA ASN A 192 -8.05 27.91 -13.05
C ASN A 192 -9.37 27.68 -12.30
N VAL A 193 -9.71 26.41 -12.04
CA VAL A 193 -10.94 26.05 -11.34
C VAL A 193 -10.92 26.56 -9.90
N LEU A 194 -9.82 26.35 -9.18
CA LEU A 194 -9.69 26.81 -7.78
C LEU A 194 -9.59 28.33 -7.63
N SER A 195 -9.19 29.04 -8.69
CA SER A 195 -9.15 30.51 -8.72
C SER A 195 -10.47 31.12 -9.19
N SER A 196 -11.44 30.32 -9.61
CA SER A 196 -12.75 30.79 -10.09
C SER A 196 -13.71 31.09 -8.91
N GLU A 197 -14.86 31.70 -9.22
CA GLU A 197 -15.96 31.92 -8.26
C GLU A 197 -16.88 30.70 -8.08
N LYS A 198 -16.56 29.55 -8.72
CA LYS A 198 -17.33 28.30 -8.61
C LYS A 198 -17.25 27.71 -7.22
N ASN A 199 -18.29 26.97 -6.82
CA ASN A 199 -18.24 26.14 -5.62
C ASN A 199 -17.32 24.93 -5.85
N THR A 200 -16.08 25.04 -5.44
CA THR A 200 -15.03 24.07 -5.70
C THR A 200 -14.71 23.22 -4.48
N MET A 201 -14.22 21.99 -4.74
CA MET A 201 -13.72 21.09 -3.71
C MET A 201 -12.32 20.59 -4.08
N LEU A 202 -11.40 20.65 -3.13
CA LEU A 202 -10.11 19.98 -3.19
C LEU A 202 -10.23 18.65 -2.43
N PHE A 203 -10.13 17.54 -3.15
CA PHE A 203 -10.32 16.20 -2.64
C PHE A 203 -8.97 15.49 -2.60
N ILE A 204 -8.42 15.29 -1.40
CA ILE A 204 -7.08 14.74 -1.21
C ILE A 204 -7.12 13.36 -0.56
N GLY A 205 -6.19 12.48 -0.93
CA GLY A 205 -6.11 11.12 -0.41
C GLY A 205 -4.68 10.56 -0.40
N GLY A 206 -4.57 9.29 -0.08
CA GLY A 206 -3.28 8.61 -0.06
C GLY A 206 -2.27 9.24 0.90
N ASP A 207 -1.06 9.49 0.41
CA ASP A 207 0.03 10.10 1.16
C ASP A 207 -0.11 11.64 1.32
N CYS A 208 -1.07 12.26 0.58
CA CYS A 208 -1.43 13.66 0.74
C CYS A 208 -2.25 13.96 2.02
N LEU A 209 -2.41 12.98 2.90
CA LEU A 209 -3.04 13.14 4.23
C LEU A 209 -2.01 13.21 5.38
N ASP A 210 -0.74 13.41 5.09
CA ASP A 210 0.28 13.72 6.08
C ASP A 210 0.16 15.20 6.55
N GLU A 211 0.94 15.57 7.57
CA GLU A 211 0.85 16.89 8.20
C GLU A 211 1.20 18.03 7.25
N GLU A 212 2.22 17.86 6.42
CA GLU A 212 2.68 18.86 5.47
C GLU A 212 1.65 19.09 4.38
N SER A 213 1.18 18.00 3.75
CA SER A 213 0.18 18.04 2.69
C SER A 213 -1.16 18.62 3.17
N VAL A 214 -1.62 18.22 4.35
CA VAL A 214 -2.86 18.75 4.95
C VAL A 214 -2.71 20.25 5.27
N THR A 215 -1.52 20.68 5.69
CA THR A 215 -1.23 22.12 5.92
C THR A 215 -1.27 22.90 4.61
N LEU A 216 -0.66 22.40 3.53
CA LEU A 216 -0.71 23.04 2.20
C LEU A 216 -2.14 23.10 1.67
N ALA A 217 -2.89 22.00 1.76
CA ALA A 217 -4.30 21.97 1.37
C ALA A 217 -5.14 23.01 2.15
N GLY A 218 -4.87 23.18 3.45
CA GLY A 218 -5.51 24.20 4.29
C GLY A 218 -5.22 25.62 3.81
N LYS A 219 -3.98 25.91 3.44
CA LYS A 219 -3.60 27.21 2.88
C LYS A 219 -4.27 27.46 1.52
N ILE A 220 -4.35 26.44 0.67
CA ILE A 220 -5.09 26.51 -0.60
C ILE A 220 -6.56 26.83 -0.33
N ALA A 221 -7.21 26.09 0.58
CA ALA A 221 -8.61 26.31 0.93
C ALA A 221 -8.86 27.71 1.51
N THR A 222 -7.98 28.20 2.37
CA THR A 222 -8.06 29.57 2.91
C THR A 222 -7.94 30.62 1.80
N LYS A 223 -7.08 30.39 0.81
CA LYS A 223 -6.86 31.30 -0.30
C LYS A 223 -8.02 31.34 -1.28
N THR A 224 -8.57 30.18 -1.61
CA THR A 224 -9.53 30.01 -2.71
C THR A 224 -10.98 29.89 -2.24
N GLY A 225 -11.21 29.62 -0.96
CA GLY A 225 -12.53 29.31 -0.43
C GLY A 225 -13.04 27.89 -0.76
N CYS A 226 -12.21 27.04 -1.38
CA CYS A 226 -12.61 25.68 -1.71
C CYS A 226 -12.84 24.82 -0.46
N ARG A 227 -13.73 23.86 -0.56
CA ARG A 227 -13.94 22.84 0.49
C ARG A 227 -12.87 21.79 0.43
N LEU A 228 -12.48 21.25 1.61
CA LEU A 228 -11.54 20.11 1.69
C LEU A 228 -12.28 18.83 2.02
N ALA A 229 -12.05 17.77 1.24
CA ALA A 229 -12.61 16.47 1.51
C ALA A 229 -11.60 15.34 1.25
N THR A 230 -11.91 14.16 1.77
CA THR A 230 -11.15 12.92 1.55
C THR A 230 -12.10 11.72 1.48
N ASP A 231 -11.56 10.56 1.13
CA ASP A 231 -12.29 9.30 1.10
C ASP A 231 -12.90 8.94 2.47
N THR A 232 -13.99 8.19 2.46
CA THR A 232 -14.61 7.64 3.68
C THR A 232 -13.62 6.78 4.47
N PHE A 233 -12.84 5.97 3.77
CA PHE A 233 -11.83 5.06 4.33
C PHE A 233 -10.46 5.43 3.80
N VAL A 234 -9.64 6.00 4.65
CA VAL A 234 -8.28 6.43 4.32
C VAL A 234 -7.24 5.51 4.94
N ILE A 235 -6.08 5.43 4.31
CA ILE A 235 -4.95 4.62 4.77
C ILE A 235 -4.46 5.11 6.14
N ARG A 236 -4.21 6.40 6.25
CA ARG A 236 -3.76 7.13 7.43
C ARG A 236 -4.11 8.60 7.24
N HIS A 237 -4.55 9.25 8.30
CA HIS A 237 -4.89 10.67 8.27
C HIS A 237 -4.29 11.37 9.49
N ARG A 238 -3.44 12.34 9.28
CA ARG A 238 -2.93 13.24 10.33
C ARG A 238 -3.99 14.28 10.63
N ARG A 239 -4.52 14.24 11.84
CA ARG A 239 -5.56 15.17 12.31
C ARG A 239 -5.46 15.40 13.80
N GLY A 240 -6.04 16.50 14.26
CA GLY A 240 -6.05 16.89 15.68
C GLY A 240 -5.98 18.40 15.84
N THR A 241 -5.87 18.85 17.08
CA THR A 241 -5.74 20.27 17.40
C THR A 241 -4.53 20.89 16.68
N GLY A 242 -4.74 22.01 16.01
CA GLY A 242 -3.70 22.73 15.27
C GLY A 242 -3.49 22.27 13.82
N LEU A 243 -4.23 21.25 13.36
CA LEU A 243 -4.19 20.79 11.96
C LEU A 243 -5.48 21.19 11.22
N THR A 244 -5.34 21.44 9.93
CA THR A 244 -6.48 21.71 9.05
C THR A 244 -7.44 20.52 9.05
N LYS A 245 -8.73 20.80 9.17
CA LYS A 245 -9.78 19.79 9.08
C LYS A 245 -10.02 19.43 7.62
N VAL A 246 -9.82 18.15 7.29
CA VAL A 246 -10.24 17.56 6.01
C VAL A 246 -11.41 16.63 6.30
N GLU A 247 -12.55 16.84 5.67
CA GLU A 247 -13.79 16.12 5.98
C GLU A 247 -13.86 14.81 5.17
N PRO A 248 -14.03 13.64 5.81
CA PRO A 248 -14.28 12.40 5.07
C PRO A 248 -15.68 12.44 4.47
N ILE A 249 -15.82 11.90 3.25
CA ILE A 249 -17.13 11.66 2.66
C ILE A 249 -17.92 10.69 3.53
N PRO A 250 -19.20 10.96 3.81
CA PRO A 250 -20.06 10.07 4.57
C PRO A 250 -20.17 8.67 3.93
N TYR A 251 -20.33 7.66 4.78
CA TYR A 251 -20.42 6.26 4.34
C TYR A 251 -21.69 5.95 3.53
N PHE A 252 -22.85 6.48 3.97
CA PHE A 252 -24.12 6.27 3.28
C PHE A 252 -24.22 7.15 2.03
N ALA A 253 -24.64 6.56 0.91
CA ALA A 253 -24.68 7.25 -0.38
C ALA A 253 -25.52 8.52 -0.34
N GLU A 254 -26.68 8.50 0.33
CA GLU A 254 -27.56 9.68 0.47
C GLU A 254 -26.88 10.84 1.20
N MET A 255 -26.12 10.51 2.24
CA MET A 255 -25.37 11.54 3.00
C MET A 255 -24.17 12.05 2.19
N ALA A 256 -23.56 11.18 1.39
CA ALA A 256 -22.46 11.58 0.50
C ALA A 256 -22.98 12.48 -0.65
N GLU A 257 -24.11 12.14 -1.27
CA GLU A 257 -24.77 12.99 -2.26
C GLU A 257 -25.14 14.36 -1.69
N GLU A 258 -25.66 14.39 -0.46
CA GLU A 258 -25.96 15.67 0.23
C GLU A 258 -24.68 16.46 0.51
N HIS A 259 -23.62 15.79 0.97
CA HIS A 259 -22.32 16.41 1.23
C HIS A 259 -21.71 17.03 -0.04
N LEU A 260 -21.92 16.40 -1.20
CA LEU A 260 -21.39 16.88 -2.49
C LEU A 260 -22.38 17.79 -3.25
N ARG A 261 -23.55 18.04 -2.70
CA ARG A 261 -24.59 18.85 -3.36
C ARG A 261 -24.08 20.27 -3.64
N GLY A 262 -24.31 20.72 -4.87
CA GLY A 262 -23.95 22.08 -5.30
C GLY A 262 -22.46 22.29 -5.56
N VAL A 263 -21.63 21.24 -5.47
CA VAL A 263 -20.23 21.32 -5.90
C VAL A 263 -20.21 21.33 -7.43
N GLU A 264 -19.55 22.35 -7.99
CA GLU A 264 -19.48 22.57 -9.45
C GLU A 264 -18.16 22.06 -10.04
N SER A 265 -17.11 21.92 -9.22
CA SER A 265 -15.82 21.36 -9.67
C SER A 265 -15.10 20.68 -8.52
N ILE A 266 -14.42 19.58 -8.83
CA ILE A 266 -13.63 18.82 -7.86
C ILE A 266 -12.23 18.54 -8.43
N VAL A 267 -11.20 18.92 -7.67
CA VAL A 267 -9.80 18.59 -7.97
C VAL A 267 -9.38 17.42 -7.07
N PHE A 268 -9.01 16.29 -7.67
CA PHE A 268 -8.55 15.09 -6.96
C PHE A 268 -7.04 15.01 -6.94
N ILE A 269 -6.45 14.76 -5.76
CA ILE A 269 -4.99 14.59 -5.58
C ILE A 269 -4.73 13.38 -4.68
N GLY A 270 -3.98 12.40 -5.19
CA GLY A 270 -3.63 11.17 -4.49
C GLY A 270 -4.80 10.21 -4.28
N THR A 271 -5.92 10.44 -4.95
CA THR A 271 -7.12 9.63 -4.86
C THR A 271 -7.86 9.60 -6.21
N LYS A 272 -9.04 9.03 -6.23
CA LYS A 272 -9.94 8.94 -7.40
C LYS A 272 -11.33 9.43 -7.04
N PRO A 273 -12.19 9.73 -8.04
CA PRO A 273 -13.58 10.06 -7.78
C PRO A 273 -14.31 9.01 -6.93
N PRO A 274 -15.10 9.45 -5.92
CA PRO A 274 -15.71 8.56 -4.95
C PRO A 274 -16.83 7.72 -5.54
N VAL A 275 -16.93 6.47 -5.08
CA VAL A 275 -18.01 5.54 -5.43
C VAL A 275 -18.74 5.08 -4.17
N SER A 276 -20.02 4.73 -4.31
CA SER A 276 -20.80 4.11 -3.24
C SER A 276 -20.13 2.83 -2.77
N PHE A 277 -20.14 2.58 -1.46
CA PHE A 277 -19.55 1.36 -0.91
C PHE A 277 -20.30 0.11 -1.37
N PHE A 278 -21.63 0.19 -1.42
CA PHE A 278 -22.51 -0.84 -1.98
C PHE A 278 -23.45 -0.24 -3.01
N ALA A 279 -23.87 -1.06 -3.99
CA ALA A 279 -24.95 -0.73 -4.89
C ALA A 279 -26.30 -0.98 -4.22
N TYR A 280 -27.23 -0.02 -4.38
CA TYR A 280 -28.62 -0.14 -3.93
C TYR A 280 -29.58 0.18 -5.08
N PRO A 281 -30.76 -0.44 -5.13
CA PRO A 281 -31.77 -0.12 -6.15
C PRO A 281 -32.11 1.38 -6.14
N GLY A 282 -32.04 2.00 -7.31
CA GLY A 282 -32.36 3.44 -7.47
C GLY A 282 -31.33 4.41 -6.90
N LYS A 283 -30.15 3.95 -6.50
CA LYS A 283 -29.03 4.78 -6.02
C LYS A 283 -27.89 4.79 -7.02
N LYS A 284 -27.19 5.91 -7.07
CA LYS A 284 -26.00 6.05 -7.92
C LYS A 284 -24.82 5.30 -7.32
N SER A 285 -24.06 4.62 -8.17
CA SER A 285 -22.76 4.05 -7.77
C SER A 285 -21.66 5.11 -7.77
N TYR A 286 -21.75 6.11 -8.62
CA TYR A 286 -20.80 7.22 -8.72
C TYR A 286 -21.33 8.43 -7.97
N LEU A 287 -20.59 8.93 -6.99
CA LEU A 287 -21.09 9.93 -6.04
C LEU A 287 -20.81 11.37 -6.45
N SER A 288 -19.87 11.60 -7.37
CA SER A 288 -19.60 12.94 -7.89
C SER A 288 -20.85 13.50 -8.60
N PRO A 289 -21.16 14.81 -8.42
CA PRO A 289 -22.29 15.41 -9.14
C PRO A 289 -22.13 15.30 -10.66
N GLU A 290 -23.19 14.96 -11.40
CA GLU A 290 -23.13 14.69 -12.85
C GLU A 290 -22.63 15.86 -13.68
N ASN A 291 -22.93 17.08 -13.24
CA ASN A 291 -22.55 18.32 -13.93
C ASN A 291 -21.29 18.96 -13.37
N ALA A 292 -20.62 18.32 -12.39
CA ALA A 292 -19.38 18.85 -11.86
C ALA A 292 -18.21 18.57 -12.81
N GLU A 293 -17.35 19.54 -12.95
CA GLU A 293 -16.06 19.41 -13.62
C GLU A 293 -15.10 18.61 -12.70
N LEU A 294 -14.60 17.48 -13.18
CA LEU A 294 -13.72 16.59 -12.42
C LEU A 294 -12.30 16.64 -12.98
N ILE A 295 -11.35 17.04 -12.17
CA ILE A 295 -9.93 17.13 -12.54
C ILE A 295 -9.14 16.17 -11.66
N GLU A 296 -8.70 15.06 -12.22
CA GLU A 296 -7.80 14.12 -11.56
C GLU A 296 -6.34 14.59 -11.73
N LEU A 297 -5.96 15.62 -10.97
CA LEU A 297 -4.63 16.24 -11.04
C LEU A 297 -3.51 15.25 -10.73
N ALA A 298 -3.72 14.40 -9.71
CA ALA A 298 -2.80 13.31 -9.40
C ALA A 298 -3.57 12.08 -8.96
N THR A 299 -3.43 11.01 -9.72
CA THR A 299 -3.93 9.68 -9.34
C THR A 299 -3.12 9.13 -8.14
N PRO A 300 -3.57 8.05 -7.48
CA PRO A 300 -2.79 7.42 -6.41
C PRO A 300 -1.40 6.92 -6.80
N TYR A 301 -1.07 6.86 -8.08
CA TYR A 301 0.23 6.40 -8.60
C TYR A 301 1.17 7.54 -9.01
N GLN A 302 0.70 8.77 -8.93
CA GLN A 302 1.44 9.98 -9.29
C GLN A 302 1.87 10.75 -8.04
N ASP A 303 2.82 11.67 -8.19
CA ASP A 303 3.34 12.49 -7.08
C ASP A 303 2.31 13.55 -6.64
N GLY A 304 1.38 13.12 -5.79
CA GLY A 304 0.34 14.00 -5.23
C GLY A 304 0.90 15.10 -4.34
N LYS A 305 2.01 14.86 -3.64
CA LYS A 305 2.66 15.87 -2.79
C LYS A 305 3.27 16.97 -3.62
N SER A 306 3.98 16.60 -4.71
CA SER A 306 4.49 17.57 -5.68
C SER A 306 3.35 18.36 -6.32
N ALA A 307 2.22 17.71 -6.65
CA ALA A 307 1.03 18.40 -7.18
C ALA A 307 0.49 19.46 -6.22
N LEU A 308 0.34 19.13 -4.94
CA LEU A 308 -0.09 20.08 -3.91
C LEU A 308 0.89 21.24 -3.75
N TYR A 309 2.17 20.95 -3.73
CA TYR A 309 3.21 21.97 -3.61
C TYR A 309 3.16 22.94 -4.80
N GLN A 310 3.19 22.45 -6.03
CA GLN A 310 3.14 23.27 -7.24
C GLN A 310 1.85 24.10 -7.32
N LEU A 311 0.70 23.52 -6.95
CA LEU A 311 -0.57 24.23 -6.90
C LEU A 311 -0.56 25.35 -5.84
N SER A 312 0.03 25.10 -4.68
CA SER A 312 0.25 26.09 -3.60
C SER A 312 1.11 27.26 -4.07
N GLU A 313 2.19 26.98 -4.79
CA GLU A 313 3.08 27.98 -5.38
C GLU A 313 2.33 28.88 -6.41
N MET A 314 1.60 28.25 -7.35
CA MET A 314 0.82 28.97 -8.36
C MET A 314 -0.24 29.89 -7.72
N LEU A 315 -0.90 29.44 -6.66
CA LEU A 315 -1.91 30.18 -5.89
C LEU A 315 -1.30 31.22 -4.93
N LYS A 316 0.05 31.23 -4.78
CA LYS A 316 0.78 32.15 -3.88
C LYS A 316 0.30 32.05 -2.43
N THR A 317 0.25 30.84 -1.90
CA THR A 317 -0.27 30.59 -0.52
C THR A 317 0.81 30.70 0.56
N ASP A 318 2.03 31.02 0.21
CA ASP A 318 3.19 31.20 1.10
C ASP A 318 2.97 32.27 2.20
N LYS A 319 2.16 33.27 1.89
CA LYS A 319 1.82 34.38 2.81
C LYS A 319 0.63 34.09 3.73
N ILE A 320 0.07 32.91 3.68
CA ILE A 320 -1.08 32.52 4.51
C ILE A 320 -0.56 31.84 5.77
N ASP A 321 -0.85 32.41 6.93
CA ASP A 321 -0.57 31.81 8.23
C ASP A 321 -1.41 30.53 8.42
N LYS A 322 -0.91 29.64 9.29
CA LYS A 322 -1.57 28.36 9.59
C LYS A 322 -2.93 28.56 10.25
#